data_19f4ce7bf83ca9d7bb778443c6b6e451
#
_entry.id   19f4ce7bf83ca9d7bb778443c6b6e451
#
_cell.length_a   1.000
_cell.length_b   1.000
_cell.length_c   1.000
_cell.angle_alpha   90.00
_cell.angle_beta   90.00
_cell.angle_gamma   90.00
#
_symmetry.space_group_name_H-M   'P 1'
#
loop_
_entity.id
_entity.type
_entity.pdbx_description
1 polymer ?
#
loop_
_entity_poly.entity_id
_entity_poly.type
_entity_poly.pdbx_seq_one_letter_code
_entity_poly.pdbx_strand_id
1 'polypeptide(L)'
;VKLPLVMGHEVVGRVAALGPDAVGVAVGDVRIVFPWLGCGQCAECRAERDSMCVTASRSIGIFQPGGYGTHVVAPHPRHLVDPGTLDLAVAATYACSGLTVYSAIQKVMPLGPDEAVLLIGAGGLGLAAISMLRALGHRRIVSLDTSPAKRRAAEQAGATDTVDGGGDVAARILRAAGGPVPAVPRA
;
A
#
# COMPACT_ATOMS: atom_id res chain seq x y z
N VAL A 1 14.36 1.09 18.66
CA VAL A 1 13.05 1.55 19.11
C VAL A 1 13.12 1.79 20.61
N LYS A 2 12.65 2.97 21.06
CA LYS A 2 12.60 3.30 22.50
C LYS A 2 11.23 2.88 23.04
N LEU A 3 11.22 2.10 24.11
CA LEU A 3 10.01 1.68 24.81
C LEU A 3 9.76 2.53 26.06
N PRO A 4 8.50 2.72 26.49
CA PRO A 4 7.25 2.23 25.88
C PRO A 4 6.90 2.97 24.58
N LEU A 5 6.23 2.29 23.64
CA LEU A 5 5.80 2.85 22.35
C LEU A 5 4.36 2.44 22.04
N VAL A 6 3.52 3.40 21.70
CA VAL A 6 2.21 3.14 21.10
C VAL A 6 2.41 2.81 19.62
N MET A 7 2.05 1.62 19.20
CA MET A 7 2.17 1.18 17.80
C MET A 7 0.98 1.66 16.95
N GLY A 8 0.96 1.25 15.68
CA GLY A 8 -0.12 1.51 14.73
C GLY A 8 0.24 2.64 13.76
N HIS A 9 0.31 2.29 12.46
CA HIS A 9 0.73 3.22 11.41
C HIS A 9 -0.27 3.29 10.24
N GLU A 10 -1.38 2.60 10.30
CA GLU A 10 -2.51 2.71 9.37
C GLU A 10 -3.63 3.49 10.07
N VAL A 11 -3.61 4.81 9.92
CA VAL A 11 -4.44 5.71 10.71
C VAL A 11 -5.27 6.61 9.82
N VAL A 12 -6.57 6.60 10.06
CA VAL A 12 -7.49 7.64 9.62
C VAL A 12 -8.15 8.25 10.86
N GLY A 13 -8.32 9.55 10.87
CA GLY A 13 -8.91 10.22 12.03
C GLY A 13 -9.41 11.61 11.71
N ARG A 14 -10.06 12.21 12.71
CA ARG A 14 -10.54 13.58 12.65
C ARG A 14 -9.52 14.50 13.31
N VAL A 15 -9.21 15.60 12.66
CA VAL A 15 -8.33 16.63 13.20
C VAL A 15 -8.99 17.22 14.43
N ALA A 16 -8.38 17.03 15.61
CA ALA A 16 -8.89 17.50 16.89
C ALA A 16 -8.31 18.86 17.29
N ALA A 17 -7.06 19.12 16.93
CA ALA A 17 -6.37 20.38 17.23
C ALA A 17 -5.28 20.64 16.17
N LEU A 18 -4.88 21.89 16.04
CA LEU A 18 -3.85 22.36 15.12
C LEU A 18 -2.74 23.07 15.89
N GLY A 19 -1.50 22.88 15.45
CA GLY A 19 -0.39 23.74 15.87
C GLY A 19 -0.49 25.13 15.23
N PRO A 20 0.26 26.10 15.75
CA PRO A 20 0.15 27.51 15.34
C PRO A 20 0.46 27.75 13.86
N ASP A 21 1.34 26.94 13.28
CA ASP A 21 1.80 27.08 11.89
C ASP A 21 1.12 26.12 10.91
N ALA A 22 0.06 25.40 11.35
CA ALA A 22 -0.64 24.44 10.51
C ALA A 22 -1.51 25.17 9.48
N VAL A 23 -1.25 24.94 8.19
CA VAL A 23 -2.00 25.51 7.06
C VAL A 23 -2.55 24.40 6.16
N GLY A 24 -3.64 24.67 5.45
CA GLY A 24 -4.24 23.75 4.49
C GLY A 24 -5.04 22.61 5.12
N VAL A 25 -5.33 22.67 6.40
CA VAL A 25 -6.14 21.71 7.16
C VAL A 25 -6.92 22.45 8.25
N ALA A 26 -8.11 21.97 8.57
CA ALA A 26 -8.99 22.55 9.61
C ALA A 26 -9.35 21.52 10.69
N VAL A 27 -9.68 22.02 11.89
CA VAL A 27 -10.27 21.18 12.94
C VAL A 27 -11.60 20.62 12.44
N GLY A 28 -11.79 19.31 12.62
CA GLY A 28 -12.95 18.59 12.09
C GLY A 28 -12.70 17.86 10.79
N ASP A 29 -11.65 18.18 10.02
CA ASP A 29 -11.31 17.46 8.80
C ASP A 29 -11.03 15.98 9.07
N VAL A 30 -11.47 15.11 8.18
CA VAL A 30 -11.08 13.70 8.19
C VAL A 30 -9.83 13.54 7.32
N ARG A 31 -8.79 12.91 7.86
CA ARG A 31 -7.52 12.74 7.16
C ARG A 31 -6.93 11.34 7.41
N ILE A 32 -6.27 10.81 6.39
CA ILE A 32 -5.34 9.69 6.52
C ILE A 32 -4.01 10.25 7.00
N VAL A 33 -3.39 9.60 7.96
CA VAL A 33 -2.03 9.96 8.39
C VAL A 33 -1.02 9.19 7.55
N PHE A 34 -0.22 9.88 6.75
CA PHE A 34 0.94 9.30 6.07
C PHE A 34 2.06 9.07 7.09
N PRO A 35 2.39 7.81 7.42
CA PRO A 35 3.23 7.53 8.58
C PRO A 35 4.73 7.58 8.28
N TRP A 36 5.13 7.63 7.01
CA TRP A 36 6.52 7.50 6.57
C TRP A 36 7.23 8.84 6.59
N LEU A 37 7.71 9.23 7.77
CA LEU A 37 8.40 10.51 7.95
C LEU A 37 9.86 10.39 7.58
N GLY A 38 10.29 11.18 6.60
CA GLY A 38 11.69 11.30 6.22
C GLY A 38 12.45 12.36 7.03
N CYS A 39 13.75 12.50 6.76
CA CYS A 39 14.61 13.50 7.38
C CYS A 39 14.41 14.92 6.81
N GLY A 40 13.72 15.05 5.67
CA GLY A 40 13.50 16.30 4.95
C GLY A 40 14.70 16.84 4.17
N GLN A 41 15.90 16.23 4.27
CA GLN A 41 17.15 16.79 3.76
C GLN A 41 17.87 15.91 2.73
N CYS A 42 17.66 14.59 2.73
CA CYS A 42 18.29 13.71 1.74
C CYS A 42 17.64 13.86 0.36
N ALA A 43 18.27 13.30 -0.67
CA ALA A 43 17.78 13.40 -2.05
C ALA A 43 16.35 12.86 -2.19
N GLU A 44 16.03 11.74 -1.51
CA GLU A 44 14.69 11.14 -1.53
C GLU A 44 13.63 12.07 -0.93
N CYS A 45 13.91 12.63 0.25
CA CYS A 45 12.97 13.55 0.90
C CYS A 45 12.79 14.86 0.12
N ARG A 46 13.84 15.39 -0.51
CA ARG A 46 13.71 16.56 -1.38
C ARG A 46 12.92 16.29 -2.65
N ALA A 47 12.86 15.03 -3.07
CA ALA A 47 12.01 14.57 -4.17
C ALA A 47 10.64 14.07 -3.71
N GLU A 48 10.22 14.43 -2.48
CA GLU A 48 8.92 14.06 -1.87
C GLU A 48 8.72 12.54 -1.72
N ARG A 49 9.81 11.78 -1.64
CA ARG A 49 9.80 10.34 -1.42
C ARG A 49 10.21 9.98 0.00
N ASP A 50 9.54 10.56 1.00
CA ASP A 50 9.85 10.39 2.41
C ASP A 50 9.90 8.92 2.85
N SER A 51 9.07 8.06 2.26
CA SER A 51 9.07 6.61 2.51
C SER A 51 10.37 5.90 2.12
N MET A 52 11.17 6.52 1.24
CA MET A 52 12.47 6.02 0.77
C MET A 52 13.65 6.66 1.50
N CYS A 53 13.40 7.38 2.58
CA CYS A 53 14.45 8.06 3.34
C CYS A 53 15.48 7.06 3.90
N VAL A 54 16.74 7.22 3.50
CA VAL A 54 17.86 6.35 3.92
C VAL A 54 18.64 6.89 5.13
N THR A 55 18.38 8.15 5.54
CA THR A 55 19.19 8.82 6.56
C THR A 55 18.60 8.66 7.96
N ALA A 56 17.30 8.96 8.14
CA ALA A 56 16.66 8.91 9.44
C ALA A 56 15.13 8.77 9.26
N SER A 57 14.67 7.53 9.13
CA SER A 57 13.23 7.27 9.19
C SER A 57 12.70 7.50 10.60
N ARG A 58 11.60 8.24 10.70
CA ARG A 58 10.90 8.54 11.95
C ARG A 58 9.44 8.12 11.88
N SER A 59 9.18 6.99 11.26
CA SER A 59 7.83 6.51 10.98
C SER A 59 6.95 6.45 12.22
N ILE A 60 5.76 7.02 12.10
CA ILE A 60 4.71 7.01 13.12
C ILE A 60 4.28 5.56 13.38
N GLY A 61 4.10 5.18 14.65
CA GLY A 61 3.70 3.84 15.06
C GLY A 61 4.80 2.78 14.99
N ILE A 62 6.02 3.17 14.58
CA ILE A 62 7.21 2.28 14.50
C ILE A 62 8.37 2.87 15.32
N PHE A 63 8.70 4.13 15.12
CA PHE A 63 9.77 4.85 15.83
C PHE A 63 9.24 5.99 16.71
N GLN A 64 8.02 6.42 16.50
CA GLN A 64 7.28 7.40 17.27
C GLN A 64 5.90 6.84 17.62
N PRO A 65 5.23 7.38 18.67
CA PRO A 65 3.87 6.96 19.03
C PRO A 65 2.91 7.04 17.85
N GLY A 66 2.11 5.99 17.69
CA GLY A 66 1.18 5.79 16.58
C GLY A 66 -0.28 5.75 16.99
N GLY A 67 -1.09 5.09 16.17
CA GLY A 67 -2.55 5.17 16.20
C GLY A 67 -3.27 4.17 17.11
N TYR A 68 -2.58 3.28 17.82
CA TYR A 68 -3.23 2.40 18.81
C TYR A 68 -3.51 3.19 20.10
N GLY A 69 -4.18 4.31 19.95
CA GLY A 69 -4.56 5.24 20.99
C GLY A 69 -5.70 6.13 20.54
N THR A 70 -6.17 7.00 21.42
CA THR A 70 -7.26 7.94 21.13
C THR A 70 -6.83 9.09 20.22
N HIS A 71 -5.54 9.44 20.23
CA HIS A 71 -4.97 10.53 19.46
C HIS A 71 -3.58 10.14 18.92
N VAL A 72 -3.25 10.70 17.77
CA VAL A 72 -1.92 10.62 17.17
C VAL A 72 -1.49 12.02 16.73
N VAL A 73 -0.20 12.31 16.79
CA VAL A 73 0.35 13.60 16.34
C VAL A 73 0.96 13.40 14.95
N ALA A 74 0.44 14.14 13.97
CA ALA A 74 1.10 14.31 12.67
C ALA A 74 1.97 15.58 12.75
N PRO A 75 3.28 15.50 12.49
CA PRO A 75 4.19 16.61 12.74
C PRO A 75 4.05 17.78 11.77
N HIS A 76 3.39 17.58 10.63
CA HIS A 76 3.13 18.62 9.63
C HIS A 76 1.90 18.24 8.78
N PRO A 77 1.06 19.21 8.34
CA PRO A 77 -0.12 18.96 7.51
C PRO A 77 0.16 18.21 6.20
N ARG A 78 1.37 18.32 5.63
CA ARG A 78 1.78 17.57 4.42
C ARG A 78 1.68 16.03 4.58
N HIS A 79 1.64 15.54 5.80
CA HIS A 79 1.47 14.12 6.11
C HIS A 79 0.00 13.74 6.33
N LEU A 80 -0.92 14.65 6.03
CA LEU A 80 -2.36 14.44 6.16
C LEU A 80 -2.98 14.41 4.76
N VAL A 81 -3.49 13.25 4.37
CA VAL A 81 -4.07 13.02 3.05
C VAL A 81 -5.60 12.99 3.14
N ASP A 82 -6.28 13.65 2.21
CA ASP A 82 -7.72 13.59 2.11
C ASP A 82 -8.15 12.20 1.62
N PRO A 83 -9.01 11.48 2.35
CA PRO A 83 -9.51 10.18 1.90
C PRO A 83 -10.53 10.28 0.76
N GLY A 84 -11.02 11.48 0.43
CA GLY A 84 -12.08 11.68 -0.54
C GLY A 84 -13.35 10.91 -0.16
N THR A 85 -13.88 10.13 -1.09
CA THR A 85 -15.10 9.32 -0.92
C THR A 85 -14.83 7.87 -0.52
N LEU A 86 -13.59 7.52 -0.20
CA LEU A 86 -13.23 6.15 0.18
C LEU A 86 -13.85 5.75 1.52
N ASP A 87 -14.16 4.48 1.67
CA ASP A 87 -14.42 3.90 2.99
C ASP A 87 -13.22 4.12 3.90
N LEU A 88 -13.43 4.68 5.08
CA LEU A 88 -12.36 5.14 5.96
C LEU A 88 -11.50 3.99 6.51
N ALA A 89 -12.08 2.81 6.73
CA ALA A 89 -11.34 1.64 7.20
C ALA A 89 -10.38 1.14 6.10
N VAL A 90 -10.84 1.15 4.84
CA VAL A 90 -10.00 0.82 3.69
C VAL A 90 -8.96 1.90 3.45
N ALA A 91 -9.35 3.18 3.50
CA ALA A 91 -8.47 4.31 3.29
C ALA A 91 -7.28 4.34 4.26
N ALA A 92 -7.49 3.96 5.52
CA ALA A 92 -6.41 3.85 6.51
C ALA A 92 -5.28 2.91 6.06
N THR A 93 -5.61 1.79 5.41
CA THR A 93 -4.63 0.80 4.96
C THR A 93 -3.78 1.30 3.78
N TYR A 94 -4.28 2.29 3.03
CA TYR A 94 -3.57 2.78 1.84
C TYR A 94 -2.29 3.55 2.17
N ALA A 95 -2.16 4.07 3.37
CA ALA A 95 -0.93 4.71 3.82
C ALA A 95 0.24 3.72 4.07
N CYS A 96 -0.04 2.42 4.15
CA CYS A 96 0.95 1.35 4.28
C CYS A 96 0.83 0.34 3.13
N SER A 97 -0.16 -0.54 3.20
CA SER A 97 -0.36 -1.62 2.24
C SER A 97 -0.57 -1.08 0.82
N GLY A 98 -1.39 -0.04 0.68
CA GLY A 98 -1.66 0.59 -0.60
C GLY A 98 -0.43 1.23 -1.22
N LEU A 99 0.34 1.99 -0.45
CA LEU A 99 1.59 2.61 -0.92
C LEU A 99 2.61 1.55 -1.35
N THR A 100 2.76 0.49 -0.55
CA THR A 100 3.66 -0.62 -0.85
C THR A 100 3.30 -1.29 -2.17
N VAL A 101 2.03 -1.59 -2.36
CA VAL A 101 1.51 -2.21 -3.58
C VAL A 101 1.66 -1.29 -4.78
N TYR A 102 1.28 -0.02 -4.65
CA TYR A 102 1.42 0.96 -5.72
C TYR A 102 2.88 1.12 -6.15
N SER A 103 3.80 1.22 -5.19
CA SER A 103 5.22 1.29 -5.45
C SER A 103 5.75 0.04 -6.18
N ALA A 104 5.27 -1.15 -5.82
CA ALA A 104 5.62 -2.39 -6.52
C ALA A 104 5.08 -2.41 -7.96
N ILE A 105 3.82 -2.00 -8.15
CA ILE A 105 3.21 -1.89 -9.49
C ILE A 105 4.01 -0.93 -10.37
N GLN A 106 4.39 0.25 -9.86
CA GLN A 106 5.17 1.23 -10.62
C GLN A 106 6.53 0.68 -11.09
N LYS A 107 7.13 -0.25 -10.35
CA LYS A 107 8.42 -0.87 -10.72
C LYS A 107 8.31 -1.86 -11.89
N VAL A 108 7.13 -2.38 -12.16
CA VAL A 108 6.89 -3.28 -13.28
C VAL A 108 6.29 -2.59 -14.50
N MET A 109 5.92 -1.30 -14.36
CA MET A 109 5.40 -0.51 -15.46
C MET A 109 6.53 0.05 -16.36
N PRO A 110 6.27 0.29 -17.65
CA PRO A 110 4.97 0.11 -18.33
C PRO A 110 4.71 -1.35 -18.74
N LEU A 111 3.48 -1.83 -18.48
CA LEU A 111 2.95 -3.08 -19.00
C LEU A 111 1.69 -2.78 -19.81
N GLY A 112 1.53 -3.45 -20.93
CA GLY A 112 0.29 -3.40 -21.70
C GLY A 112 -0.90 -3.96 -20.89
N PRO A 113 -2.12 -3.47 -21.14
CA PRO A 113 -3.29 -3.90 -20.36
C PRO A 113 -3.62 -5.39 -20.51
N ASP A 114 -3.13 -6.05 -21.55
CA ASP A 114 -3.31 -7.48 -21.81
C ASP A 114 -2.07 -8.33 -21.46
N GLU A 115 -0.98 -7.71 -21.02
CA GLU A 115 0.16 -8.44 -20.49
C GLU A 115 -0.19 -9.01 -19.12
N ALA A 116 0.16 -10.27 -18.90
CA ALA A 116 -0.16 -10.96 -17.66
C ALA A 116 0.68 -10.44 -16.50
N VAL A 117 0.02 -10.09 -15.40
CA VAL A 117 0.68 -9.79 -14.12
C VAL A 117 0.44 -10.95 -13.17
N LEU A 118 1.51 -11.52 -12.64
CA LEU A 118 1.44 -12.59 -11.64
C LEU A 118 1.61 -11.99 -10.24
N LEU A 119 0.65 -12.29 -9.38
CA LEU A 119 0.70 -11.98 -7.96
C LEU A 119 0.86 -13.27 -7.14
N ILE A 120 1.87 -13.33 -6.31
CA ILE A 120 2.13 -14.48 -5.43
C ILE A 120 1.68 -14.13 -4.03
N GLY A 121 0.61 -14.77 -3.58
CA GLY A 121 -0.09 -14.52 -2.32
C GLY A 121 -1.31 -13.61 -2.48
N ALA A 122 -2.47 -14.09 -2.01
CA ALA A 122 -3.74 -13.38 -2.00
C ALA A 122 -4.16 -12.99 -0.56
N GLY A 123 -3.20 -12.46 0.20
CA GLY A 123 -3.46 -11.78 1.47
C GLY A 123 -3.83 -10.31 1.25
N GLY A 124 -3.79 -9.49 2.29
CA GLY A 124 -4.16 -8.06 2.22
C GLY A 124 -3.44 -7.30 1.11
N LEU A 125 -2.11 -7.45 0.99
CA LEU A 125 -1.32 -6.83 -0.08
C LEU A 125 -1.71 -7.35 -1.46
N GLY A 126 -1.90 -8.68 -1.61
CA GLY A 126 -2.29 -9.28 -2.88
C GLY A 126 -3.66 -8.82 -3.36
N LEU A 127 -4.64 -8.77 -2.46
CA LEU A 127 -6.00 -8.29 -2.78
C LEU A 127 -5.98 -6.80 -3.14
N ALA A 128 -5.23 -5.98 -2.41
CA ALA A 128 -5.03 -4.57 -2.75
C ALA A 128 -4.36 -4.40 -4.14
N ALA A 129 -3.36 -5.25 -4.47
CA ALA A 129 -2.70 -5.24 -5.77
C ALA A 129 -3.68 -5.58 -6.91
N ILE A 130 -4.52 -6.60 -6.74
CA ILE A 130 -5.54 -6.98 -7.73
C ILE A 130 -6.48 -5.81 -7.98
N SER A 131 -7.02 -5.21 -6.92
CA SER A 131 -7.95 -4.08 -7.02
C SER A 131 -7.31 -2.87 -7.70
N MET A 132 -6.05 -2.54 -7.37
CA MET A 132 -5.33 -1.44 -8.01
C MET A 132 -5.03 -1.70 -9.48
N LEU A 133 -4.55 -2.90 -9.84
CA LEU A 133 -4.30 -3.27 -11.23
C LEU A 133 -5.58 -3.18 -12.07
N ARG A 134 -6.72 -3.62 -11.54
CA ARG A 134 -8.03 -3.47 -12.19
C ARG A 134 -8.38 -2.00 -12.41
N ALA A 135 -8.21 -1.17 -11.39
CA ALA A 135 -8.45 0.27 -11.48
C ALA A 135 -7.54 0.97 -12.50
N LEU A 136 -6.30 0.47 -12.66
CA LEU A 136 -5.35 0.93 -13.68
C LEU A 136 -5.63 0.36 -15.09
N GLY A 137 -6.68 -0.45 -15.25
CA GLY A 137 -7.12 -0.96 -16.55
C GLY A 137 -6.45 -2.27 -16.98
N HIS A 138 -5.68 -2.95 -16.11
CA HIS A 138 -5.13 -4.26 -16.44
C HIS A 138 -6.24 -5.31 -16.54
N ARG A 139 -6.20 -6.09 -17.61
CA ARG A 139 -7.23 -7.09 -17.93
C ARG A 139 -6.77 -8.51 -17.62
N ARG A 140 -5.48 -8.75 -17.41
CA ARG A 140 -4.93 -10.09 -17.21
C ARG A 140 -4.12 -10.17 -15.92
N ILE A 141 -4.79 -10.61 -14.84
CA ILE A 141 -4.24 -10.68 -13.49
C ILE A 141 -4.34 -12.12 -12.99
N VAL A 142 -3.20 -12.77 -12.86
CA VAL A 142 -3.08 -14.14 -12.34
C VAL A 142 -2.69 -14.08 -10.88
N SER A 143 -3.45 -14.72 -9.99
CA SER A 143 -3.15 -14.78 -8.56
C SER A 143 -2.84 -16.19 -8.12
N LEU A 144 -1.73 -16.40 -7.43
CA LEU A 144 -1.33 -17.67 -6.86
C LEU A 144 -1.48 -17.64 -5.34
N ASP A 145 -2.20 -18.60 -4.78
CA ASP A 145 -2.25 -18.84 -3.32
C ASP A 145 -2.56 -20.31 -3.05
N THR A 146 -2.00 -20.87 -2.00
CA THR A 146 -2.27 -22.26 -1.57
C THR A 146 -3.66 -22.43 -0.97
N SER A 147 -4.23 -21.37 -0.38
CA SER A 147 -5.56 -21.39 0.26
C SER A 147 -6.69 -21.25 -0.75
N PRO A 148 -7.62 -22.19 -0.84
CA PRO A 148 -8.81 -22.06 -1.70
C PRO A 148 -9.67 -20.84 -1.35
N ALA A 149 -9.79 -20.50 -0.07
CA ALA A 149 -10.56 -19.34 0.37
C ALA A 149 -9.95 -18.03 -0.14
N LYS A 150 -8.61 -17.90 -0.10
CA LYS A 150 -7.89 -16.73 -0.60
C LYS A 150 -7.95 -16.62 -2.11
N ARG A 151 -7.91 -17.75 -2.85
CA ARG A 151 -8.12 -17.74 -4.30
C ARG A 151 -9.49 -17.20 -4.67
N ARG A 152 -10.56 -17.65 -3.99
CA ARG A 152 -11.91 -17.08 -4.18
C ARG A 152 -11.96 -15.58 -3.88
N ALA A 153 -11.30 -15.13 -2.82
CA ALA A 153 -11.20 -13.70 -2.53
C ALA A 153 -10.46 -12.93 -3.63
N ALA A 154 -9.42 -13.51 -4.22
CA ALA A 154 -8.71 -12.93 -5.36
C ALA A 154 -9.61 -12.78 -6.60
N GLU A 155 -10.42 -13.79 -6.92
CA GLU A 155 -11.41 -13.74 -8.00
C GLU A 155 -12.44 -12.63 -7.76
N GLN A 156 -12.97 -12.52 -6.54
CA GLN A 156 -13.88 -11.45 -6.15
C GLN A 156 -13.25 -10.06 -6.24
N ALA A 157 -11.95 -9.94 -5.95
CA ALA A 157 -11.21 -8.70 -6.08
C ALA A 157 -10.88 -8.35 -7.56
N GLY A 158 -11.06 -9.29 -8.50
CA GLY A 158 -10.89 -9.07 -9.93
C GLY A 158 -9.70 -9.78 -10.57
N ALA A 159 -9.10 -10.78 -9.91
CA ALA A 159 -8.16 -11.67 -10.60
C ALA A 159 -8.88 -12.41 -11.72
N THR A 160 -8.24 -12.49 -12.89
CA THR A 160 -8.81 -13.19 -14.06
C THR A 160 -8.61 -14.69 -13.96
N ASP A 161 -7.53 -15.08 -13.31
CA ASP A 161 -7.18 -16.48 -13.10
C ASP A 161 -6.57 -16.67 -11.72
N THR A 162 -6.81 -17.85 -11.13
CA THR A 162 -6.17 -18.23 -9.87
C THR A 162 -5.44 -19.56 -10.02
N VAL A 163 -4.29 -19.66 -9.38
CA VAL A 163 -3.42 -20.85 -9.41
C VAL A 163 -3.21 -21.37 -8.00
N ASP A 164 -3.37 -22.67 -7.83
CA ASP A 164 -3.01 -23.38 -6.60
C ASP A 164 -1.50 -23.59 -6.51
N GLY A 165 -0.92 -23.44 -5.35
CA GLY A 165 0.53 -23.57 -5.09
C GLY A 165 1.08 -25.00 -5.10
N GLY A 166 0.25 -26.05 -5.31
CA GLY A 166 0.71 -27.45 -5.33
C GLY A 166 1.15 -27.96 -6.70
N GLY A 167 1.92 -29.05 -6.74
CA GLY A 167 2.35 -29.74 -7.98
C GLY A 167 3.24 -28.87 -8.89
N ASP A 168 3.11 -29.05 -10.21
CA ASP A 168 3.83 -28.24 -11.20
C ASP A 168 3.21 -26.83 -11.31
N VAL A 169 3.57 -25.97 -10.37
CA VAL A 169 3.11 -24.60 -10.28
C VAL A 169 3.52 -23.80 -11.52
N ALA A 170 4.74 -24.00 -12.03
CA ALA A 170 5.26 -23.23 -13.15
C ALA A 170 4.42 -23.46 -14.42
N ALA A 171 4.13 -24.70 -14.75
CA ALA A 171 3.29 -25.03 -15.90
C ALA A 171 1.86 -24.47 -15.76
N ARG A 172 1.31 -24.44 -14.55
CA ARG A 172 -0.02 -23.85 -14.31
C ARG A 172 -0.03 -22.34 -14.45
N ILE A 173 0.99 -21.67 -13.95
CA ILE A 173 1.17 -20.22 -14.14
C ILE A 173 1.25 -19.88 -15.61
N LEU A 174 2.12 -20.59 -16.37
CA LEU A 174 2.27 -20.37 -17.81
C LEU A 174 0.96 -20.56 -18.57
N ARG A 175 0.15 -21.56 -18.21
CA ARG A 175 -1.18 -21.76 -18.82
C ARG A 175 -2.13 -20.62 -18.48
N ALA A 176 -2.24 -20.25 -17.21
CA ALA A 176 -3.11 -19.17 -16.77
C ALA A 176 -2.70 -17.82 -17.37
N ALA A 177 -1.41 -17.56 -17.43
CA ALA A 177 -0.86 -16.34 -18.02
C ALA A 177 -0.84 -16.38 -19.57
N GLY A 178 -1.10 -17.53 -20.22
CA GLY A 178 -1.04 -17.70 -21.67
C GLY A 178 0.36 -17.53 -22.24
N GLY A 179 1.38 -17.75 -21.44
CA GLY A 179 2.80 -17.65 -21.81
C GLY A 179 3.68 -17.16 -20.68
N PRO A 180 4.94 -16.83 -20.98
CA PRO A 180 5.85 -16.26 -19.99
C PRO A 180 5.31 -14.97 -19.38
N VAL A 181 5.42 -14.85 -18.06
CA VAL A 181 5.10 -13.61 -17.35
C VAL A 181 6.35 -12.73 -17.37
N PRO A 182 6.26 -11.43 -17.68
CA PRO A 182 7.39 -10.52 -17.61
C PRO A 182 8.04 -10.60 -16.24
N ALA A 183 9.38 -10.77 -16.22
CA ALA A 183 10.11 -10.80 -14.96
C ALA A 183 10.03 -9.43 -14.29
N VAL A 184 9.74 -9.42 -12.99
CA VAL A 184 9.88 -8.21 -12.17
C VAL A 184 11.34 -7.76 -12.23
N PRO A 185 11.65 -6.51 -12.62
CA PRO A 185 13.01 -6.02 -12.55
C PRO A 185 13.52 -6.17 -11.11
N ARG A 186 14.61 -6.89 -10.94
CA ARG A 186 15.29 -6.91 -9.63
C ARG A 186 15.86 -5.52 -9.41
N ALA A 187 15.38 -4.85 -8.36
CA ALA A 187 15.96 -3.60 -7.90
C ALA A 187 17.32 -3.84 -7.24
#